data_bf1baaf05d14d6d754fbe857e18912d9
#
_entry.id   bf1baaf05d14d6d754fbe857e18912d9
#
_cell.length_a   1.000
_cell.length_b   1.000
_cell.length_c   1.000
_cell.angle_alpha   90.00
_cell.angle_beta   90.00
_cell.angle_gamma   90.00
#
_symmetry.space_group_name_H-M   'P 1'
#
loop_
_entity.id
_entity.type
_entity.pdbx_description
1 polymer ?
#
loop_
_entity_poly.entity_id
_entity_poly.type
_entity_poly.pdbx_seq_one_letter_code
_entity_poly.pdbx_strand_id
1 'polypeptide(L)'
;MKRSKLLKYVEDYIIEYKDTIFRLAYSYVKNPDDSLDIVQESIYKGISSIDSLKEPEHIKTWFYRIVVNTSIDFIRKRKREVLVDEEFLLINDIGDKDDYTNVDLQRALDNLPDEYRIIIILRYFEDLKIKEIADILDQNINTVKTKLYTGLEKLKIDPNVASQED
;
A
#
# COMPACT_ATOMS: atom_id res chain seq x y z
N MET A 1 13.44 -19.42 -16.24
CA MET A 1 12.46 -18.89 -17.22
C MET A 1 13.14 -17.85 -18.11
N LYS A 2 12.89 -17.88 -19.39
CA LYS A 2 13.43 -16.85 -20.27
C LYS A 2 12.78 -15.50 -19.96
N ARG A 3 13.55 -14.40 -20.11
CA ARG A 3 13.09 -13.05 -19.81
C ARG A 3 11.77 -12.70 -20.50
N SER A 4 11.59 -13.12 -21.76
CA SER A 4 10.37 -12.86 -22.51
C SER A 4 9.13 -13.54 -21.90
N LYS A 5 9.28 -14.75 -21.37
CA LYS A 5 8.21 -15.46 -20.67
C LYS A 5 7.89 -14.80 -19.34
N LEU A 6 8.92 -14.34 -18.64
CA LEU A 6 8.76 -13.64 -17.36
C LEU A 6 8.04 -12.31 -17.55
N LEU A 7 8.40 -11.56 -18.62
CA LEU A 7 7.69 -10.32 -18.98
C LEU A 7 6.21 -10.58 -19.23
N LYS A 8 5.91 -11.59 -20.05
CA LYS A 8 4.51 -11.97 -20.32
C LYS A 8 3.76 -12.35 -19.05
N TYR A 9 4.40 -13.10 -18.17
CA TYR A 9 3.82 -13.50 -16.89
C TYR A 9 3.50 -12.29 -16.00
N VAL A 10 4.42 -11.33 -15.90
CA VAL A 10 4.22 -10.11 -15.13
C VAL A 10 3.12 -9.24 -15.76
N GLU A 11 3.12 -9.10 -17.08
CA GLU A 11 2.08 -8.38 -17.82
C GLU A 11 0.69 -8.96 -17.55
N ASP A 12 0.54 -10.27 -17.67
CA ASP A 12 -0.73 -10.96 -17.41
C ASP A 12 -1.18 -10.76 -15.96
N TYR A 13 -0.26 -10.81 -15.00
CA TYR A 13 -0.55 -10.55 -13.59
C TYR A 13 -1.07 -9.11 -13.38
N ILE A 14 -0.40 -8.13 -13.95
CA ILE A 14 -0.79 -6.72 -13.80
C ILE A 14 -2.19 -6.50 -14.40
N ILE A 15 -2.47 -7.05 -15.57
CA ILE A 15 -3.77 -6.93 -16.23
C ILE A 15 -4.86 -7.57 -15.37
N GLU A 16 -4.61 -8.77 -14.86
CA GLU A 16 -5.58 -9.50 -14.03
C GLU A 16 -5.90 -8.77 -12.73
N TYR A 17 -4.88 -8.21 -12.07
CA TYR A 17 -5.00 -7.59 -10.77
C TYR A 17 -4.98 -6.05 -10.79
N LYS A 18 -5.21 -5.44 -11.94
CA LYS A 18 -5.14 -3.97 -12.10
C LYS A 18 -5.99 -3.20 -11.10
N ASP A 19 -7.19 -3.68 -10.80
CA ASP A 19 -8.11 -3.01 -9.87
C ASP A 19 -7.60 -3.11 -8.43
N THR A 20 -7.06 -4.25 -8.05
CA THR A 20 -6.45 -4.46 -6.74
C THR A 20 -5.20 -3.57 -6.57
N ILE A 21 -4.37 -3.49 -7.61
CA ILE A 21 -3.16 -2.66 -7.63
C ILE A 21 -3.53 -1.17 -7.50
N PHE A 22 -4.53 -0.73 -8.27
CA PHE A 22 -5.06 0.64 -8.18
C PHE A 22 -5.58 0.94 -6.77
N ARG A 23 -6.40 0.04 -6.21
CA ARG A 23 -6.95 0.21 -4.86
C ARG A 23 -5.86 0.28 -3.79
N LEU A 24 -4.80 -0.51 -3.93
CA LEU A 24 -3.64 -0.45 -3.04
C LEU A 24 -2.99 0.93 -3.09
N ALA A 25 -2.71 1.46 -4.27
CA ALA A 25 -2.15 2.81 -4.43
C ALA A 25 -3.12 3.87 -3.87
N TYR A 26 -4.40 3.76 -4.16
CA TYR A 26 -5.43 4.67 -3.68
C TYR A 26 -5.52 4.71 -2.15
N SER A 27 -5.30 3.57 -1.47
CA SER A 27 -5.33 3.52 -0.01
C SER A 27 -4.26 4.40 0.64
N TYR A 28 -3.18 4.71 -0.09
CA TYR A 28 -2.10 5.60 0.39
C TYR A 28 -2.36 7.07 0.08
N VAL A 29 -2.82 7.38 -1.12
CA VAL A 29 -2.89 8.78 -1.62
C VAL A 29 -4.29 9.34 -1.67
N LYS A 30 -5.33 8.50 -1.74
CA LYS A 30 -6.75 8.86 -1.74
C LYS A 30 -7.14 9.87 -2.81
N ASN A 31 -6.48 9.79 -3.93
CA ASN A 31 -6.75 10.61 -5.10
C ASN A 31 -6.61 9.72 -6.34
N PRO A 32 -7.62 9.68 -7.24
CA PRO A 32 -7.59 8.82 -8.42
C PRO A 32 -6.44 9.12 -9.36
N ASP A 33 -6.15 10.38 -9.62
CA ASP A 33 -5.09 10.78 -10.56
C ASP A 33 -3.70 10.41 -10.02
N ASP A 34 -3.45 10.68 -8.75
CA ASP A 34 -2.21 10.31 -8.07
C ASP A 34 -2.04 8.79 -8.03
N SER A 35 -3.14 8.05 -7.81
CA SER A 35 -3.13 6.58 -7.80
C SER A 35 -2.74 6.02 -9.17
N LEU A 36 -3.27 6.60 -10.26
CA LEU A 36 -2.90 6.21 -11.62
C LEU A 36 -1.42 6.49 -11.89
N ASP A 37 -0.91 7.62 -11.45
CA ASP A 37 0.51 7.96 -11.58
C ASP A 37 1.40 6.95 -10.84
N ILE A 38 1.00 6.56 -9.64
CA ILE A 38 1.71 5.55 -8.85
C ILE A 38 1.68 4.19 -9.56
N VAL A 39 0.53 3.78 -10.08
CA VAL A 39 0.40 2.51 -10.82
C VAL A 39 1.30 2.51 -12.06
N GLN A 40 1.29 3.57 -12.85
CA GLN A 40 2.14 3.70 -14.03
C GLN A 40 3.62 3.63 -13.67
N GLU A 41 4.04 4.38 -12.65
CA GLU A 41 5.42 4.38 -12.16
C GLU A 41 5.82 2.99 -11.64
N SER A 42 4.91 2.32 -10.93
CA SER A 42 5.13 0.97 -10.41
C SER A 42 5.30 -0.06 -11.53
N ILE A 43 4.50 0.05 -12.59
CA ILE A 43 4.62 -0.81 -13.77
C ILE A 43 5.98 -0.59 -14.44
N TYR A 44 6.37 0.65 -14.62
CA TYR A 44 7.68 0.99 -15.20
C TYR A 44 8.83 0.41 -14.37
N LYS A 45 8.78 0.59 -13.06
CA LYS A 45 9.78 0.05 -12.13
C LYS A 45 9.80 -1.47 -12.15
N GLY A 46 8.64 -2.11 -12.21
CA GLY A 46 8.51 -3.56 -12.29
C GLY A 46 9.16 -4.12 -13.53
N ILE A 47 8.86 -3.54 -14.69
CA ILE A 47 9.46 -3.97 -15.97
C ILE A 47 10.97 -3.74 -15.96
N SER A 48 11.41 -2.59 -15.45
CA SER A 48 12.84 -2.25 -15.40
C SER A 48 13.62 -3.16 -14.45
N SER A 49 13.00 -3.65 -13.38
CA SER A 49 13.63 -4.51 -12.37
C SER A 49 13.18 -5.96 -12.44
N ILE A 50 12.67 -6.40 -13.58
CA ILE A 50 12.06 -7.73 -13.74
C ILE A 50 13.03 -8.86 -13.36
N ASP A 51 14.31 -8.67 -13.58
CA ASP A 51 15.32 -9.66 -13.24
C ASP A 51 15.48 -9.88 -11.72
N SER A 52 14.89 -8.98 -10.91
CA SER A 52 14.83 -9.14 -9.46
C SER A 52 13.74 -10.10 -9.01
N LEU A 53 12.78 -10.43 -9.87
CA LEU A 53 11.77 -11.46 -9.59
C LEU A 53 12.42 -12.83 -9.85
N LYS A 54 12.98 -13.43 -8.80
CA LYS A 54 13.70 -14.71 -8.91
C LYS A 54 12.76 -15.89 -9.10
N GLU A 55 11.64 -15.89 -8.38
CA GLU A 55 10.66 -16.97 -8.39
C GLU A 55 9.29 -16.39 -8.78
N PRO A 56 8.72 -16.83 -9.93
CA PRO A 56 7.45 -16.28 -10.44
C PRO A 56 6.28 -16.36 -9.45
N GLU A 57 6.25 -17.39 -8.60
CA GLU A 57 5.20 -17.54 -7.58
C GLU A 57 5.21 -16.42 -6.53
N HIS A 58 6.29 -15.69 -6.37
CA HIS A 58 6.39 -14.56 -5.45
C HIS A 58 6.03 -13.22 -6.08
N ILE A 59 5.38 -13.24 -7.25
CA ILE A 59 5.03 -12.02 -7.99
C ILE A 59 4.16 -11.05 -7.19
N LYS A 60 3.22 -11.56 -6.39
CA LYS A 60 2.35 -10.72 -5.56
C LYS A 60 3.16 -9.88 -4.58
N THR A 61 3.98 -10.52 -3.76
CA THR A 61 4.81 -9.84 -2.77
C THR A 61 5.82 -8.91 -3.43
N TRP A 62 6.43 -9.37 -4.51
CA TRP A 62 7.41 -8.60 -5.28
C TRP A 62 6.79 -7.33 -5.87
N PHE A 63 5.65 -7.42 -6.52
CA PHE A 63 4.99 -6.27 -7.14
C PHE A 63 4.38 -5.33 -6.10
N TYR A 64 3.79 -5.87 -5.03
CA TYR A 64 3.26 -5.06 -3.94
C TYR A 64 4.35 -4.23 -3.26
N ARG A 65 5.54 -4.80 -3.10
CA ARG A 65 6.70 -4.05 -2.59
C ARG A 65 7.00 -2.83 -3.48
N ILE A 66 6.96 -3.00 -4.79
CA ILE A 66 7.16 -1.90 -5.74
C ILE A 66 6.08 -0.82 -5.58
N VAL A 67 4.82 -1.23 -5.54
CA VAL A 67 3.68 -0.29 -5.39
C VAL A 67 3.74 0.45 -4.07
N VAL A 68 3.99 -0.25 -2.97
CA VAL A 68 4.07 0.36 -1.64
C VAL A 68 5.23 1.35 -1.57
N ASN A 69 6.40 0.96 -2.02
CA ASN A 69 7.58 1.85 -2.01
C ASN A 69 7.37 3.06 -2.91
N THR A 70 6.76 2.89 -4.07
CA THR A 70 6.42 4.00 -4.98
C THR A 70 5.42 4.95 -4.32
N SER A 71 4.41 4.41 -3.64
CA SER A 71 3.42 5.20 -2.91
C SER A 71 4.05 5.99 -1.77
N ILE A 72 4.94 5.37 -1.01
CA ILE A 72 5.65 6.03 0.10
C ILE A 72 6.54 7.15 -0.44
N ASP A 73 7.29 6.91 -1.51
CA ASP A 73 8.13 7.92 -2.15
C ASP A 73 7.30 9.10 -2.66
N PHE A 74 6.14 8.82 -3.25
CA PHE A 74 5.19 9.84 -3.70
C PHE A 74 4.70 10.71 -2.54
N ILE A 75 4.30 10.12 -1.43
CA ILE A 75 3.84 10.83 -0.24
C ILE A 75 4.96 11.70 0.33
N ARG A 76 6.18 11.17 0.43
CA ARG A 76 7.35 11.92 0.94
C ARG A 76 7.68 13.12 0.06
N LYS A 77 7.65 12.94 -1.25
CA LYS A 77 7.88 14.03 -2.21
C LYS A 77 6.82 15.11 -2.07
N ARG A 78 5.56 14.72 -1.95
CA ARG A 78 4.44 15.65 -1.78
C ARG A 78 4.54 16.45 -0.47
N LYS A 79 4.91 15.81 0.63
CA LYS A 79 5.13 16.48 1.91
C LYS A 79 6.23 17.54 1.82
N ARG A 80 7.29 17.27 1.08
CA ARG A 80 8.39 18.25 0.86
C ARG A 80 7.91 19.44 0.03
N GLU A 81 7.08 19.22 -0.98
CA GLU A 81 6.49 20.28 -1.82
C GLU A 81 5.52 21.15 -1.02
N VAL A 82 4.73 20.53 -0.13
CA VAL A 82 3.75 21.22 0.71
C VAL A 82 4.43 22.09 1.78
N LEU A 83 5.59 21.72 2.29
CA LEU A 83 6.37 22.54 3.23
C LEU A 83 6.86 23.86 2.59
N VAL A 84 6.88 23.92 1.27
CA VAL A 84 7.25 25.14 0.50
C VAL A 84 6.01 25.99 0.19
N ASP A 85 4.79 25.43 0.26
CA ASP A 85 3.55 26.10 -0.16
C ASP A 85 2.44 25.90 0.89
N GLU A 86 2.48 26.72 1.96
CA GLU A 86 1.52 26.65 3.06
C GLU A 86 0.06 26.93 2.65
N GLU A 87 -0.17 27.60 1.53
CA GLU A 87 -1.50 27.90 1.00
C GLU A 87 -2.21 26.67 0.41
N PHE A 88 -1.47 25.65 0.02
CA PHE A 88 -2.02 24.43 -0.58
C PHE A 88 -2.66 23.49 0.45
N LEU A 89 -2.31 23.61 1.73
CA LEU A 89 -2.83 22.79 2.83
C LEU A 89 -4.32 23.03 3.12
N LEU A 90 -4.85 24.21 2.79
CA LEU A 90 -6.23 24.58 3.09
C LEU A 90 -7.25 24.07 2.06
N ILE A 91 -6.79 23.65 0.88
CA ILE A 91 -7.66 23.25 -0.24
C ILE A 91 -7.89 21.72 -0.29
N ASN A 92 -7.01 20.92 0.31
CA ASN A 92 -7.09 19.47 0.27
C ASN A 92 -7.91 18.83 1.40
N ASP A 93 -8.56 19.62 2.23
CA ASP A 93 -9.37 19.13 3.35
C ASP A 93 -10.84 18.86 2.96
N ILE A 94 -11.15 18.97 1.67
CA ILE A 94 -12.47 18.63 1.15
C ILE A 94 -12.38 17.20 0.58
N GLY A 95 -12.32 16.25 1.50
CA GLY A 95 -12.45 14.84 1.14
C GLY A 95 -13.84 14.55 0.62
N ASP A 96 -13.90 13.93 -0.54
CA ASP A 96 -15.15 13.48 -1.14
C ASP A 96 -15.84 12.48 -0.22
N LYS A 97 -17.06 12.78 0.16
CA LYS A 97 -17.82 12.07 1.19
C LYS A 97 -18.88 11.17 0.57
N ASP A 98 -18.46 10.13 -0.12
CA ASP A 98 -19.44 9.22 -0.69
C ASP A 98 -19.18 7.76 -0.34
N ASP A 99 -19.42 7.38 0.91
CA ASP A 99 -19.96 6.07 1.25
C ASP A 99 -20.34 5.98 2.73
N TYR A 100 -21.64 5.84 3.01
CA TYR A 100 -22.19 5.92 4.35
C TYR A 100 -21.91 4.72 5.25
N THR A 101 -21.44 3.58 4.72
CA THR A 101 -21.37 2.33 5.49
C THR A 101 -20.02 2.10 6.18
N ASN A 102 -18.94 2.80 5.78
CA ASN A 102 -17.62 2.64 6.37
C ASN A 102 -16.92 3.98 6.68
N VAL A 103 -17.69 5.06 6.77
CA VAL A 103 -17.15 6.41 6.97
C VAL A 103 -16.34 6.52 8.26
N ASP A 104 -16.78 5.88 9.35
CA ASP A 104 -16.10 5.97 10.63
C ASP A 104 -14.79 5.18 10.64
N LEU A 105 -14.79 3.97 10.06
CA LEU A 105 -13.56 3.17 9.92
C LEU A 105 -12.58 3.84 8.98
N GLN A 106 -13.05 4.36 7.85
CA GLN A 106 -12.21 5.04 6.88
C GLN A 106 -11.58 6.30 7.50
N ARG A 107 -12.35 7.09 8.23
CA ARG A 107 -11.83 8.26 8.95
C ARG A 107 -10.79 7.87 10.01
N ALA A 108 -11.07 6.82 10.76
CA ALA A 108 -10.15 6.32 11.77
C ALA A 108 -8.83 5.87 11.13
N LEU A 109 -8.89 5.15 10.00
CA LEU A 109 -7.71 4.76 9.22
C LEU A 109 -6.95 5.98 8.70
N ASP A 110 -7.69 6.98 8.18
CA ASP A 110 -7.10 8.20 7.63
C ASP A 110 -6.36 9.02 8.68
N ASN A 111 -6.83 8.96 9.93
CA ASN A 111 -6.23 9.67 11.05
C ASN A 111 -5.03 8.92 11.67
N LEU A 112 -4.83 7.65 11.32
CA LEU A 112 -3.66 6.92 11.79
C LEU A 112 -2.40 7.44 11.11
N PRO A 113 -1.26 7.50 11.84
CA PRO A 113 0.04 7.67 11.21
C PRO A 113 0.26 6.64 10.11
N ASP A 114 0.94 7.04 9.04
CA ASP A 114 1.17 6.21 7.85
C ASP A 114 1.75 4.83 8.20
N GLU A 115 2.69 4.78 9.15
CA GLU A 115 3.36 3.54 9.56
C GLU A 115 2.41 2.46 10.09
N TYR A 116 1.33 2.84 10.76
CA TYR A 116 0.32 1.89 11.27
C TYR A 116 -0.73 1.57 10.22
N ARG A 117 -1.20 2.60 9.50
CA ARG A 117 -2.22 2.44 8.46
C ARG A 117 -1.76 1.48 7.37
N ILE A 118 -0.52 1.62 6.90
CA ILE A 118 0.08 0.77 5.88
C ILE A 118 -0.01 -0.71 6.28
N ILE A 119 0.39 -1.04 7.49
CA ILE A 119 0.40 -2.43 7.98
C ILE A 119 -1.02 -2.98 8.10
N ILE A 120 -1.96 -2.19 8.59
CA ILE A 120 -3.36 -2.59 8.70
C ILE A 120 -3.97 -2.87 7.33
N ILE A 121 -3.71 -2.01 6.35
CA ILE A 121 -4.20 -2.18 4.98
C ILE A 121 -3.63 -3.47 4.37
N LEU A 122 -2.33 -3.69 4.48
CA LEU A 122 -1.71 -4.89 3.93
C LEU A 122 -2.21 -6.17 4.62
N ARG A 123 -2.45 -6.11 5.92
CA ARG A 123 -2.92 -7.28 6.68
C ARG A 123 -4.38 -7.63 6.41
N TYR A 124 -5.28 -6.65 6.47
CA TYR A 124 -6.72 -6.90 6.45
C TYR A 124 -7.37 -6.67 5.10
N PHE A 125 -6.92 -5.69 4.33
CA PHE A 125 -7.51 -5.42 3.01
C PHE A 125 -6.84 -6.22 1.91
N GLU A 126 -5.54 -6.48 2.02
CA GLU A 126 -4.78 -7.24 1.03
C GLU A 126 -4.51 -8.69 1.47
N ASP A 127 -4.95 -9.05 2.67
CA ASP A 127 -4.86 -10.42 3.21
C ASP A 127 -3.46 -11.00 3.17
N LEU A 128 -2.47 -10.20 3.53
CA LEU A 128 -1.08 -10.62 3.59
C LEU A 128 -0.70 -11.13 4.98
N LYS A 129 0.18 -12.11 5.02
CA LYS A 129 0.77 -12.60 6.27
C LYS A 129 1.77 -11.61 6.81
N ILE A 130 1.98 -11.60 8.12
CA ILE A 130 2.92 -10.69 8.78
C ILE A 130 4.33 -10.82 8.18
N LYS A 131 4.77 -12.04 7.88
CA LYS A 131 6.06 -12.27 7.23
C LYS A 131 6.15 -11.61 5.85
N GLU A 132 5.10 -11.69 5.06
CA GLU A 132 5.02 -11.06 3.74
C GLU A 132 5.07 -9.53 3.86
N ILE A 133 4.35 -8.98 4.84
CA ILE A 133 4.35 -7.54 5.13
C ILE A 133 5.76 -7.09 5.55
N ALA A 134 6.42 -7.85 6.40
CA ALA A 134 7.80 -7.56 6.81
C ALA A 134 8.75 -7.51 5.62
N ASP A 135 8.60 -8.44 4.68
CA ASP A 135 9.40 -8.47 3.46
C ASP A 135 9.10 -7.25 2.55
N ILE A 136 7.80 -6.90 2.39
CA ILE A 136 7.39 -5.75 1.57
C ILE A 136 7.94 -4.45 2.13
N LEU A 137 7.86 -4.26 3.45
CA LEU A 137 8.28 -3.02 4.11
C LEU A 137 9.76 -3.00 4.49
N ASP A 138 10.48 -4.11 4.27
CA ASP A 138 11.87 -4.29 4.71
C ASP A 138 12.03 -4.00 6.21
N GLN A 139 11.16 -4.60 7.01
CA GLN A 139 11.11 -4.47 8.45
C GLN A 139 11.18 -5.83 9.13
N ASN A 140 11.59 -5.83 10.39
CA ASN A 140 11.60 -7.03 11.22
C ASN A 140 10.16 -7.47 11.53
N ILE A 141 9.92 -8.79 11.57
CA ILE A 141 8.61 -9.37 11.89
C ILE A 141 8.07 -8.85 13.23
N ASN A 142 8.92 -8.76 14.24
CA ASN A 142 8.51 -8.25 15.55
C ASN A 142 8.11 -6.77 15.50
N THR A 143 8.79 -5.97 14.70
CA THR A 143 8.45 -4.57 14.46
C THR A 143 7.08 -4.46 13.81
N VAL A 144 6.81 -5.28 12.80
CA VAL A 144 5.50 -5.31 12.11
C VAL A 144 4.40 -5.72 13.09
N LYS A 145 4.62 -6.75 13.91
CA LYS A 145 3.65 -7.18 14.93
C LYS A 145 3.34 -6.06 15.91
N THR A 146 4.37 -5.40 16.44
CA THR A 146 4.22 -4.30 17.41
C THR A 146 3.42 -3.15 16.78
N LYS A 147 3.74 -2.77 15.55
CA LYS A 147 3.02 -1.71 14.84
C LYS A 147 1.59 -2.11 14.53
N LEU A 148 1.34 -3.37 14.19
CA LEU A 148 -0.01 -3.86 13.95
C LEU A 148 -0.87 -3.73 15.21
N TYR A 149 -0.38 -4.22 16.35
CA TYR A 149 -1.11 -4.15 17.61
C TYR A 149 -1.32 -2.70 18.08
N THR A 150 -0.30 -1.87 17.95
CA THR A 150 -0.41 -0.44 18.26
C THR A 150 -1.45 0.25 17.38
N GLY A 151 -1.45 -0.03 16.09
CA GLY A 151 -2.42 0.51 15.15
C GLY A 151 -3.85 0.08 15.47
N LEU A 152 -4.05 -1.20 15.76
CA LEU A 152 -5.36 -1.74 16.15
C LEU A 152 -5.86 -1.12 17.46
N GLU A 153 -4.97 -0.92 18.44
CA GLU A 153 -5.31 -0.24 19.67
C GLU A 153 -5.75 1.20 19.44
N LYS A 154 -5.05 1.92 18.57
CA LYS A 154 -5.43 3.29 18.18
C LYS A 154 -6.78 3.34 17.46
N LEU A 155 -7.13 2.29 16.71
CA LEU A 155 -8.45 2.14 16.09
C LEU A 155 -9.50 1.62 17.08
N LYS A 156 -9.11 1.27 18.32
CA LYS A 156 -9.98 0.64 19.34
C LYS A 156 -10.58 -0.70 18.86
N ILE A 157 -9.80 -1.47 18.15
CA ILE A 157 -10.16 -2.82 17.71
C ILE A 157 -9.42 -3.82 18.62
N ASP A 158 -10.13 -4.88 19.06
CA ASP A 158 -9.53 -5.91 19.92
C ASP A 158 -8.45 -6.69 19.18
N PRO A 159 -7.17 -6.66 19.64
CA PRO A 159 -6.10 -7.40 19.00
C PRO A 159 -6.29 -8.92 19.00
N ASN A 160 -7.07 -9.47 19.95
CA ASN A 160 -7.33 -10.90 20.03
C ASN A 160 -8.17 -11.42 18.86
N VAL A 161 -9.01 -10.59 18.28
CA VAL A 161 -9.75 -10.91 17.06
C VAL A 161 -8.82 -10.99 15.85
N ALA A 162 -7.74 -10.23 15.87
CA ALA A 162 -6.78 -10.14 14.79
C ALA A 162 -5.71 -11.25 14.82
N SER A 163 -5.46 -11.86 15.99
CA SER A 163 -4.38 -12.84 16.19
C SER A 163 -4.79 -14.28 15.91
N GLN A 164 -6.04 -14.56 15.59
CA GLN A 164 -6.56 -15.92 15.40
C GLN A 164 -6.23 -16.54 14.03
N GLU A 165 -5.60 -15.81 13.12
CA GLU A 165 -5.41 -16.26 11.73
C GLU A 165 -3.93 -16.48 11.34
N ASP A 166 -3.01 -16.40 12.27
CA ASP A 166 -1.60 -16.71 12.00
C ASP A 166 -1.25 -18.10 12.57
#